data_ed035bb7873a757ce67333d68960ff47
#
_entry.id   ed035bb7873a757ce67333d68960ff47
#
_cell.length_a   1.000
_cell.length_b   1.000
_cell.length_c   1.000
_cell.angle_alpha   90.00
_cell.angle_beta   90.00
_cell.angle_gamma   90.00
#
_symmetry.space_group_name_H-M   'P 1'
#
loop_
_entity.id
_entity.type
_entity.pdbx_description
1 polymer ?
#
loop_
_entity_poly.entity_id
_entity_poly.type
_entity_poly.pdbx_seq_one_letter_code
_entity_poly.pdbx_strand_id
1 'polypeptide(L)'
;MQFVSTRGQAPALGFSDAVLAGLAADGGLYVPASWPQIGADEIAGFAGKPYADVAYAVISRFTGDEIPAHKLKAIIDGAYASFRHPSVAPLVELEPGHFVLELFHGPTLAFKDVAMQFLSRVMDHILAERGLRATIVGATSGDTGSAAIEAFRGRDTTDIFILHPKGRTSEMQ
;
A
#
# COMPACT_ATOMS: atom_id res chain seq x y z
N MET A 1 -6.15 -6.96 -14.67
CA MET A 1 -7.11 -7.28 -13.58
C MET A 1 -8.25 -6.26 -13.60
N GLN A 2 -9.51 -6.66 -13.35
CA GLN A 2 -10.65 -5.75 -13.23
C GLN A 2 -11.04 -5.64 -11.76
N PHE A 3 -11.47 -4.44 -11.36
CA PHE A 3 -11.97 -4.12 -10.02
C PHE A 3 -13.41 -3.66 -10.13
N VAL A 4 -14.26 -4.15 -9.25
CA VAL A 4 -15.71 -3.86 -9.21
C VAL A 4 -16.09 -3.21 -7.89
N SER A 5 -17.13 -2.37 -7.92
CA SER A 5 -17.64 -1.78 -6.69
C SER A 5 -18.34 -2.81 -5.81
N THR A 6 -18.13 -2.71 -4.50
CA THR A 6 -18.86 -3.52 -3.51
C THR A 6 -20.36 -3.27 -3.50
N ARG A 7 -20.83 -2.16 -4.09
CA ARG A 7 -22.25 -1.85 -4.29
C ARG A 7 -22.77 -2.23 -5.68
N GLY A 8 -21.87 -2.57 -6.62
CA GLY A 8 -22.22 -3.14 -7.91
C GLY A 8 -22.84 -2.19 -8.94
N GLN A 9 -22.90 -0.88 -8.68
CA GLN A 9 -23.51 0.10 -9.59
C GLN A 9 -22.49 1.00 -10.30
N ALA A 10 -21.24 1.05 -9.80
CA ALA A 10 -20.18 1.78 -10.48
C ALA A 10 -19.55 0.92 -11.60
N PRO A 11 -19.02 1.55 -12.67
CA PRO A 11 -18.31 0.83 -13.72
C PRO A 11 -17.08 0.12 -13.15
N ALA A 12 -16.75 -1.05 -13.73
CA ALA A 12 -15.51 -1.74 -13.44
C ALA A 12 -14.31 -0.92 -13.93
N LEU A 13 -13.23 -0.93 -13.15
CA LEU A 13 -12.00 -0.19 -13.44
C LEU A 13 -10.79 -1.13 -13.52
N GLY A 14 -9.75 -0.70 -14.21
CA GLY A 14 -8.42 -1.26 -14.09
C GLY A 14 -7.76 -0.89 -12.75
N PHE A 15 -6.60 -1.47 -12.48
CA PHE A 15 -5.87 -1.22 -11.24
C PHE A 15 -5.54 0.26 -11.02
N SER A 16 -4.94 0.90 -12.01
CA SER A 16 -4.52 2.30 -11.92
C SER A 16 -5.69 3.27 -11.70
N ASP A 17 -6.80 3.02 -12.38
CA ASP A 17 -8.00 3.84 -12.23
C ASP A 17 -8.66 3.63 -10.87
N ALA A 18 -8.70 2.38 -10.37
CA ALA A 18 -9.23 2.06 -9.05
C ALA A 18 -8.40 2.71 -7.94
N VAL A 19 -7.05 2.71 -8.07
CA VAL A 19 -6.15 3.41 -7.13
C VAL A 19 -6.43 4.90 -7.08
N LEU A 20 -6.55 5.55 -8.24
CA LEU A 20 -6.79 7.00 -8.30
C LEU A 20 -8.22 7.39 -7.90
N ALA A 21 -9.20 6.55 -8.15
CA ALA A 21 -10.58 6.80 -7.76
C ALA A 21 -10.77 6.75 -6.24
N GLY A 22 -10.05 5.88 -5.53
CA GLY A 22 -10.23 5.63 -4.11
C GLY A 22 -11.58 5.00 -3.81
N LEU A 23 -12.64 5.81 -3.76
CA LEU A 23 -14.03 5.34 -3.62
C LEU A 23 -14.69 5.18 -4.99
N ALA A 24 -15.58 4.20 -5.11
CA ALA A 24 -16.43 4.05 -6.27
C ALA A 24 -17.52 5.13 -6.32
N ALA A 25 -17.97 5.50 -7.54
CA ALA A 25 -18.97 6.57 -7.75
C ALA A 25 -20.31 6.30 -7.05
N ASP A 26 -20.63 5.04 -6.76
CA ASP A 26 -21.80 4.61 -6.01
C ASP A 26 -21.59 4.60 -4.48
N GLY A 27 -20.43 5.07 -4.00
CA GLY A 27 -20.03 5.07 -2.60
C GLY A 27 -19.56 3.72 -2.06
N GLY A 28 -19.34 2.73 -2.95
CA GLY A 28 -18.70 1.47 -2.63
C GLY A 28 -17.18 1.56 -2.61
N LEU A 29 -16.53 0.45 -2.31
CA LEU A 29 -15.09 0.25 -2.45
C LEU A 29 -14.81 -0.59 -3.70
N TYR A 30 -13.67 -0.36 -4.35
CA TYR A 30 -13.22 -1.24 -5.42
C TYR A 30 -12.53 -2.47 -4.84
N VAL A 31 -12.98 -3.65 -5.28
CA VAL A 31 -12.41 -4.96 -4.95
C VAL A 31 -12.12 -5.72 -6.25
N PRO A 32 -11.17 -6.67 -6.27
CA PRO A 32 -10.93 -7.48 -7.46
C PRO A 32 -12.21 -8.22 -7.89
N ALA A 33 -12.51 -8.23 -9.19
CA ALA A 33 -13.65 -8.99 -9.74
C ALA A 33 -13.48 -10.50 -9.55
N SER A 34 -12.23 -10.96 -9.45
CA SER A 34 -11.86 -12.33 -9.09
C SER A 34 -10.59 -12.32 -8.25
N TRP A 35 -10.57 -13.15 -7.21
CA TRP A 35 -9.40 -13.25 -6.32
C TRP A 35 -8.34 -14.15 -6.95
N PRO A 36 -7.10 -13.63 -7.14
CA PRO A 36 -5.99 -14.46 -7.57
C PRO A 36 -5.76 -15.61 -6.59
N GLN A 37 -5.51 -16.80 -7.13
CA GLN A 37 -5.19 -17.97 -6.33
C GLN A 37 -3.68 -18.16 -6.24
N ILE A 38 -3.20 -18.47 -5.05
CA ILE A 38 -1.80 -18.86 -4.80
C ILE A 38 -1.83 -20.28 -4.24
N GLY A 39 -1.24 -21.21 -4.98
CA GLY A 39 -1.22 -22.62 -4.58
C GLY A 39 -0.28 -22.90 -3.41
N ALA A 40 -0.49 -24.02 -2.71
CA ALA A 40 0.32 -24.41 -1.57
C ALA A 40 1.81 -24.55 -1.90
N ASP A 41 2.15 -25.10 -3.06
CA ASP A 41 3.54 -25.26 -3.51
C ASP A 41 4.22 -23.91 -3.75
N GLU A 42 3.48 -22.93 -4.27
CA GLU A 42 3.98 -21.58 -4.46
C GLU A 42 4.21 -20.89 -3.12
N ILE A 43 3.28 -21.03 -2.17
CA ILE A 43 3.43 -20.50 -0.80
C ILE A 43 4.65 -21.13 -0.14
N ALA A 44 4.82 -22.43 -0.25
CA ALA A 44 6.01 -23.13 0.26
C ALA A 44 7.30 -22.62 -0.39
N GLY A 45 7.25 -22.27 -1.68
CA GLY A 45 8.36 -21.70 -2.42
C GLY A 45 8.74 -20.27 -1.99
N PHE A 46 7.97 -19.60 -1.14
CA PHE A 46 8.31 -18.30 -0.55
C PHE A 46 9.27 -18.42 0.64
N ALA A 47 9.43 -19.62 1.21
CA ALA A 47 10.31 -19.83 2.34
C ALA A 47 11.74 -19.33 2.06
N GLY A 48 12.26 -18.49 2.93
CA GLY A 48 13.61 -17.91 2.82
C GLY A 48 13.78 -16.82 1.75
N LYS A 49 12.74 -16.44 1.01
CA LYS A 49 12.82 -15.33 0.06
C LYS A 49 12.76 -13.98 0.77
N PRO A 50 13.41 -12.94 0.21
CA PRO A 50 13.24 -11.57 0.67
C PRO A 50 11.77 -11.14 0.61
N TYR A 51 11.34 -10.31 1.57
CA TYR A 51 9.96 -9.80 1.62
C TYR A 51 9.53 -9.16 0.30
N ALA A 52 10.40 -8.34 -0.31
CA ALA A 52 10.08 -7.66 -1.57
C ALA A 52 9.80 -8.63 -2.74
N ASP A 53 10.44 -9.79 -2.77
CA ASP A 53 10.19 -10.80 -3.80
C ASP A 53 8.84 -11.47 -3.60
N VAL A 54 8.47 -11.76 -2.35
CA VAL A 54 7.13 -12.28 -2.00
C VAL A 54 6.06 -11.22 -2.29
N ALA A 55 6.29 -9.97 -1.89
CA ALA A 55 5.40 -8.86 -2.18
C ALA A 55 5.17 -8.69 -3.69
N TYR A 56 6.23 -8.79 -4.51
CA TYR A 56 6.10 -8.74 -5.96
C TYR A 56 5.24 -9.89 -6.49
N ALA A 57 5.49 -11.11 -6.05
CA ALA A 57 4.73 -12.28 -6.49
C ALA A 57 3.22 -12.16 -6.19
N VAL A 58 2.88 -11.53 -5.06
CA VAL A 58 1.47 -11.29 -4.68
C VAL A 58 0.90 -10.10 -5.44
N ILE A 59 1.55 -8.94 -5.37
CA ILE A 59 1.02 -7.66 -5.86
C ILE A 59 0.88 -7.65 -7.39
N SER A 60 1.81 -8.28 -8.11
CA SER A 60 1.76 -8.35 -9.58
C SER A 60 0.48 -8.99 -10.12
N ARG A 61 -0.17 -9.85 -9.35
CA ARG A 61 -1.46 -10.47 -9.70
C ARG A 61 -2.62 -9.49 -9.71
N PHE A 62 -2.50 -8.42 -8.91
CA PHE A 62 -3.51 -7.37 -8.83
C PHE A 62 -3.24 -6.24 -9.82
N THR A 63 -1.99 -5.90 -10.07
CA THR A 63 -1.62 -4.86 -11.04
C THR A 63 -1.80 -5.33 -12.49
N GLY A 64 -1.68 -6.63 -12.75
CA GLY A 64 -1.64 -7.16 -14.11
C GLY A 64 -0.52 -6.53 -14.91
N ASP A 65 -0.80 -6.19 -16.16
CA ASP A 65 0.16 -5.59 -17.09
C ASP A 65 0.14 -4.04 -17.10
N GLU A 66 -0.64 -3.41 -16.19
CA GLU A 66 -0.78 -1.96 -16.17
C GLU A 66 0.48 -1.25 -15.67
N ILE A 67 1.27 -1.91 -14.83
CA ILE A 67 2.59 -1.42 -14.41
C ILE A 67 3.65 -2.39 -14.92
N PRO A 68 4.61 -1.94 -15.73
CA PRO A 68 5.69 -2.80 -16.22
C PRO A 68 6.44 -3.50 -15.08
N ALA A 69 6.76 -4.77 -15.24
CA ALA A 69 7.35 -5.62 -14.19
C ALA A 69 8.56 -4.99 -13.49
N HIS A 70 9.48 -4.39 -14.26
CA HIS A 70 10.67 -3.74 -13.70
C HIS A 70 10.33 -2.49 -12.89
N LYS A 71 9.26 -1.75 -13.26
CA LYS A 71 8.77 -0.59 -12.52
C LYS A 71 8.10 -1.01 -11.22
N LEU A 72 7.23 -2.02 -11.29
CA LEU A 72 6.58 -2.57 -10.10
C LEU A 72 7.60 -3.08 -9.08
N LYS A 73 8.63 -3.80 -9.57
CA LYS A 73 9.72 -4.26 -8.69
C LYS A 73 10.44 -3.09 -8.02
N ALA A 74 10.82 -2.07 -8.76
CA ALA A 74 11.48 -0.87 -8.22
C ALA A 74 10.60 -0.13 -7.19
N ILE A 75 9.28 -0.05 -7.43
CA ILE A 75 8.31 0.53 -6.50
C ILE A 75 8.28 -0.27 -5.19
N ILE A 76 8.22 -1.59 -5.27
CA ILE A 76 8.17 -2.49 -4.11
C ILE A 76 9.49 -2.43 -3.34
N ASP A 77 10.61 -2.53 -4.00
CA ASP A 77 11.94 -2.44 -3.38
C ASP A 77 12.09 -1.10 -2.64
N GLY A 78 11.72 0.02 -3.29
CA GLY A 78 11.77 1.34 -2.68
C GLY A 78 10.78 1.53 -1.53
N ALA A 79 9.61 0.88 -1.57
CA ALA A 79 8.62 0.97 -0.50
C ALA A 79 9.14 0.30 0.79
N TYR A 80 9.69 -0.88 0.66
CA TYR A 80 10.07 -1.69 1.84
C TYR A 80 11.51 -1.49 2.29
N ALA A 81 12.34 -0.79 1.52
CA ALA A 81 13.68 -0.39 1.94
C ALA A 81 13.71 0.55 3.15
N SER A 82 12.60 1.26 3.44
CA SER A 82 12.49 2.16 4.59
C SER A 82 12.20 1.44 5.92
N PHE A 83 11.91 0.14 5.88
CA PHE A 83 11.58 -0.64 7.06
C PHE A 83 12.85 -1.08 7.81
N ARG A 84 12.76 -1.09 9.15
CA ARG A 84 13.88 -1.39 10.05
C ARG A 84 14.15 -2.89 10.24
N HIS A 85 13.22 -3.74 9.80
CA HIS A 85 13.34 -5.19 9.88
C HIS A 85 13.32 -5.81 8.47
N PRO A 86 14.24 -6.74 8.15
CA PRO A 86 14.34 -7.31 6.81
C PRO A 86 13.08 -8.08 6.35
N SER A 87 12.31 -8.62 7.30
CA SER A 87 11.02 -9.26 7.01
C SER A 87 9.86 -8.27 6.93
N VAL A 88 10.09 -6.95 7.09
CA VAL A 88 9.07 -5.89 7.09
C VAL A 88 8.01 -6.08 8.18
N ALA A 89 7.34 -7.22 8.21
CA ALA A 89 6.34 -7.62 9.18
C ALA A 89 6.66 -9.03 9.72
N PRO A 90 7.61 -9.14 10.67
CA PRO A 90 8.00 -10.43 11.23
C PRO A 90 6.86 -11.05 12.06
N LEU A 91 6.80 -12.37 12.05
CA LEU A 91 5.94 -13.15 12.93
C LEU A 91 6.77 -13.64 14.10
N VAL A 92 6.43 -13.21 15.32
CA VAL A 92 7.16 -13.52 16.54
C VAL A 92 6.34 -14.48 17.40
N GLU A 93 6.90 -15.60 17.76
CA GLU A 93 6.28 -16.55 18.69
C GLU A 93 6.56 -16.09 20.12
N LEU A 94 5.50 -15.81 20.88
CA LEU A 94 5.59 -15.41 22.30
C LEU A 94 5.63 -16.62 23.22
N GLU A 95 4.82 -17.64 22.88
CA GLU A 95 4.75 -18.93 23.56
C GLU A 95 4.28 -19.99 22.54
N PRO A 96 4.43 -21.28 22.79
CA PRO A 96 4.12 -22.33 21.84
C PRO A 96 2.73 -22.19 21.21
N GLY A 97 2.69 -21.95 19.90
CA GLY A 97 1.46 -21.77 19.12
C GLY A 97 0.80 -20.38 19.22
N HIS A 98 1.41 -19.43 19.96
CA HIS A 98 0.90 -18.06 20.09
C HIS A 98 1.85 -17.09 19.39
N PHE A 99 1.39 -16.50 18.29
CA PHE A 99 2.19 -15.63 17.43
C PHE A 99 1.66 -14.22 17.37
N VAL A 100 2.56 -13.26 17.28
CA VAL A 100 2.27 -11.85 17.04
C VAL A 100 2.89 -11.43 15.72
N LEU A 101 2.10 -10.85 14.83
CA LEU A 101 2.58 -10.20 13.62
C LEU A 101 2.94 -8.74 13.96
N GLU A 102 4.23 -8.43 13.93
CA GLU A 102 4.72 -7.09 14.27
C GLU A 102 4.61 -6.17 13.06
N LEU A 103 3.80 -5.11 13.17
CA LEU A 103 3.53 -4.17 12.07
C LEU A 103 4.13 -2.77 12.32
N PHE A 104 5.04 -2.64 13.29
CA PHE A 104 5.60 -1.35 13.73
C PHE A 104 7.05 -1.12 13.25
N HIS A 105 7.53 -1.85 12.26
CA HIS A 105 8.90 -1.71 11.75
C HIS A 105 9.05 -0.67 10.64
N GLY A 106 7.98 0.00 10.25
CA GLY A 106 7.99 1.05 9.26
C GLY A 106 8.53 2.39 9.79
N PRO A 107 8.68 3.40 8.91
CA PRO A 107 9.27 4.69 9.26
C PRO A 107 8.51 5.46 10.35
N THR A 108 7.18 5.34 10.42
CA THR A 108 6.35 6.02 11.42
C THR A 108 5.93 5.11 12.58
N LEU A 109 6.37 3.86 12.59
CA LEU A 109 6.01 2.81 13.56
C LEU A 109 4.52 2.41 13.52
N ALA A 110 3.74 2.95 12.58
CA ALA A 110 2.34 2.60 12.39
C ALA A 110 2.19 1.45 11.40
N PHE A 111 1.24 0.54 11.64
CA PHE A 111 0.94 -0.55 10.70
C PHE A 111 0.57 -0.05 9.29
N LYS A 112 0.09 1.17 9.21
CA LYS A 112 -0.26 1.84 7.95
C LYS A 112 0.93 2.06 7.01
N ASP A 113 2.14 2.09 7.54
CA ASP A 113 3.34 2.20 6.72
C ASP A 113 3.43 1.09 5.67
N VAL A 114 2.99 -0.13 6.01
CA VAL A 114 3.03 -1.29 5.10
C VAL A 114 2.28 -1.01 3.80
N ALA A 115 1.12 -0.37 3.88
CA ALA A 115 0.33 -0.01 2.70
C ALA A 115 0.74 1.35 2.12
N MET A 116 0.95 2.38 2.97
CA MET A 116 1.16 3.76 2.53
C MET A 116 2.48 3.93 1.77
N GLN A 117 3.56 3.25 2.18
CA GLN A 117 4.85 3.32 1.48
C GLN A 117 4.75 2.76 0.05
N PHE A 118 3.95 1.74 -0.17
CA PHE A 118 3.68 1.21 -1.50
C PHE A 118 2.72 2.13 -2.27
N LEU A 119 1.58 2.51 -1.67
CA LEU A 119 0.55 3.33 -2.30
C LEU A 119 1.09 4.65 -2.85
N SER A 120 1.90 5.37 -2.07
CA SER A 120 2.46 6.65 -2.48
C SER A 120 3.32 6.54 -3.75
N ARG A 121 4.12 5.50 -3.85
CA ARG A 121 4.99 5.26 -5.01
C ARG A 121 4.21 4.81 -6.24
N VAL A 122 3.17 4.00 -6.04
CA VAL A 122 2.26 3.60 -7.12
C VAL A 122 1.50 4.80 -7.66
N MET A 123 0.94 5.63 -6.78
CA MET A 123 0.24 6.86 -7.19
C MET A 123 1.18 7.80 -7.94
N ASP A 124 2.39 8.04 -7.42
CA ASP A 124 3.38 8.89 -8.07
C ASP A 124 3.72 8.39 -9.49
N HIS A 125 3.93 7.08 -9.64
CA HIS A 125 4.16 6.45 -10.94
C HIS A 125 2.97 6.65 -11.90
N ILE A 126 1.75 6.35 -11.46
CA ILE A 126 0.55 6.45 -12.31
C ILE A 126 0.29 7.90 -12.72
N LEU A 127 0.44 8.84 -11.79
CA LEU A 127 0.24 10.27 -12.07
C LEU A 127 1.30 10.79 -13.04
N ALA A 128 2.56 10.41 -12.85
CA ALA A 128 3.66 10.80 -13.74
C ALA A 128 3.43 10.28 -15.18
N GLU A 129 3.05 9.01 -15.35
CA GLU A 129 2.75 8.43 -16.66
C GLU A 129 1.58 9.13 -17.36
N ARG A 130 0.64 9.68 -16.59
CA ARG A 130 -0.54 10.41 -17.11
C ARG A 130 -0.31 11.91 -17.26
N GLY A 131 0.84 12.45 -16.83
CA GLY A 131 1.10 13.88 -16.80
C GLY A 131 0.17 14.63 -15.85
N LEU A 132 -0.29 13.98 -14.79
CA LEU A 132 -1.24 14.52 -13.80
C LEU A 132 -0.55 14.80 -12.47
N ARG A 133 -1.21 15.63 -11.67
CA ARG A 133 -0.87 15.87 -10.26
C ARG A 133 -2.08 15.66 -9.37
N ALA A 134 -1.86 15.29 -8.13
CA ALA A 134 -2.92 15.16 -7.13
C ALA A 134 -2.56 15.93 -5.86
N THR A 135 -3.59 16.47 -5.20
CA THR A 135 -3.47 17.06 -3.86
C THR A 135 -4.25 16.18 -2.89
N ILE A 136 -3.55 15.69 -1.89
CA ILE A 136 -4.13 14.87 -0.81
C ILE A 136 -4.48 15.81 0.34
N VAL A 137 -5.74 15.83 0.73
CA VAL A 137 -6.21 16.56 1.91
C VAL A 137 -6.83 15.58 2.87
N GLY A 138 -6.31 15.54 4.09
CA GLY A 138 -6.80 14.63 5.14
C GLY A 138 -7.03 15.35 6.46
N ALA A 139 -7.93 14.83 7.29
CA ALA A 139 -8.12 15.24 8.68
C ALA A 139 -7.98 14.02 9.57
N THR A 140 -6.96 14.00 10.42
CA THR A 140 -6.67 12.86 11.26
C THR A 140 -5.87 13.29 12.49
N SER A 141 -6.07 12.61 13.60
CA SER A 141 -5.39 12.89 14.87
C SER A 141 -4.31 11.87 15.22
N GLY A 142 -3.99 10.97 14.29
CA GLY A 142 -3.13 9.84 14.64
C GLY A 142 -2.33 9.27 13.48
N ASP A 143 -2.02 8.00 13.58
CA ASP A 143 -1.09 7.23 12.75
C ASP A 143 -1.35 7.33 11.24
N THR A 144 -2.60 7.50 10.83
CA THR A 144 -2.92 7.65 9.41
C THR A 144 -2.30 8.91 8.80
N GLY A 145 -2.35 10.03 9.54
CA GLY A 145 -1.74 11.28 9.09
C GLY A 145 -0.22 11.19 9.00
N SER A 146 0.42 10.68 10.05
CA SER A 146 1.87 10.51 10.10
C SER A 146 2.38 9.61 8.98
N ALA A 147 1.73 8.45 8.79
CA ALA A 147 2.09 7.50 7.75
C ALA A 147 1.89 8.08 6.34
N ALA A 148 0.80 8.85 6.13
CA ALA A 148 0.54 9.50 4.85
C ALA A 148 1.58 10.60 4.57
N ILE A 149 1.85 11.50 5.52
CA ILE A 149 2.86 12.57 5.37
C ILE A 149 4.21 11.95 5.00
N GLU A 150 4.66 10.95 5.77
CA GLU A 150 5.97 10.33 5.52
C GLU A 150 6.02 9.62 4.16
N ALA A 151 4.95 8.93 3.77
CA ALA A 151 4.92 8.21 2.50
C ALA A 151 4.89 9.12 1.27
N PHE A 152 4.16 10.23 1.35
CA PHE A 152 3.99 11.17 0.23
C PHE A 152 5.00 12.31 0.23
N ARG A 153 5.78 12.48 1.31
CA ARG A 153 6.84 13.49 1.38
C ARG A 153 7.85 13.32 0.24
N GLY A 154 8.07 14.41 -0.51
CA GLY A 154 9.03 14.43 -1.61
C GLY A 154 8.61 13.65 -2.85
N ARG A 155 7.32 13.35 -3.05
CA ARG A 155 6.80 12.86 -4.32
C ARG A 155 6.63 14.01 -5.30
N ASP A 156 6.98 13.76 -6.56
CA ASP A 156 7.00 14.82 -7.58
C ASP A 156 5.60 15.18 -8.08
N THR A 157 4.64 14.24 -8.00
CA THR A 157 3.30 14.41 -8.58
C THR A 157 2.21 14.64 -7.54
N THR A 158 2.54 14.64 -6.25
CA THR A 158 1.56 14.77 -5.17
C THR A 158 1.95 15.84 -4.16
N ASP A 159 0.97 16.63 -3.75
CA ASP A 159 1.04 17.50 -2.58
C ASP A 159 0.17 16.91 -1.47
N ILE A 160 0.58 17.05 -0.20
CA ILE A 160 -0.18 16.53 0.93
C ILE A 160 -0.40 17.60 2.01
N PHE A 161 -1.64 17.71 2.48
CA PHE A 161 -2.05 18.59 3.58
C PHE A 161 -2.85 17.80 4.60
N ILE A 162 -2.37 17.78 5.83
CA ILE A 162 -3.04 17.08 6.93
C ILE A 162 -3.50 18.08 7.99
N LEU A 163 -4.79 18.11 8.22
CA LEU A 163 -5.40 18.83 9.34
C LEU A 163 -5.36 17.93 10.58
N HIS A 164 -4.73 18.43 11.64
CA HIS A 164 -4.65 17.70 12.90
C HIS A 164 -5.07 18.58 14.09
N PRO A 165 -5.59 18.00 15.18
CA PRO A 165 -6.01 18.77 16.36
C PRO A 165 -4.77 19.27 17.12
N LYS A 166 -4.66 20.59 17.26
CA LYS A 166 -3.54 21.24 17.96
C LYS A 166 -3.43 20.73 19.39
N GLY A 167 -2.26 20.23 19.77
CA GLY A 167 -1.95 19.75 21.11
C GLY A 167 -2.62 18.41 21.50
N ARG A 168 -3.14 17.65 20.51
CA ARG A 168 -3.77 16.34 20.74
C ARG A 168 -3.15 15.22 19.90
N THR A 169 -1.95 15.44 19.43
CA THR A 169 -1.11 14.43 18.78
C THR A 169 0.06 14.11 19.69
N SER A 170 0.62 12.90 19.61
CA SER A 170 1.85 12.53 20.30
C SER A 170 3.07 13.17 19.63
N GLU A 171 4.23 13.17 20.29
CA GLU A 171 5.50 13.64 19.73
C GLU A 171 5.89 12.84 18.47
N MET A 172 5.49 11.58 18.37
CA MET A 172 5.77 10.73 17.23
C MET A 172 4.86 11.09 16.03
N GLN A 173 3.65 11.54 16.27
CA GLN A 173 2.66 11.94 15.26
C GLN A 173 2.82 13.40 14.83
#